data_22e55688771ee940adbfcf6dd7d56202
#
_entry.id   22e55688771ee940adbfcf6dd7d56202
#
_cell.length_a   1.000
_cell.length_b   1.000
_cell.length_c   1.000
_cell.angle_alpha   90.00
_cell.angle_beta   90.00
_cell.angle_gamma   90.00
#
_symmetry.space_group_name_H-M   'P 1'
#
loop_
_entity.id
_entity.type
_entity.pdbx_description
1 polymer ?
#
loop_
_entity_poly.entity_id
_entity_poly.type
_entity_poly.pdbx_seq_one_letter_code
_entity_poly.pdbx_strand_id
1 'polypeptide(L)'
;KIVEISYQAAKKYDLDPHLILSIIAIESSFNPFAESGAGAQGLMQIMPKYHKDKLQRFEQADPALSYNINIMVGAQILKEYLDAHSSLNIALLRYVGVGANGKSSYPQKVFRLRSRISAITKNIQ
;
A
#
# COMPACT_ATOMS: atom_id res chain seq x y z
N LYS A 1 -2.62 0.38 16.12
CA LYS A 1 -1.81 1.47 15.56
C LYS A 1 -1.70 1.42 14.02
N ILE A 2 -1.46 0.24 13.46
CA ILE A 2 -1.41 0.10 11.99
C ILE A 2 -2.76 0.50 11.38
N VAL A 3 -3.86 0.07 11.97
CA VAL A 3 -5.19 0.41 11.47
C VAL A 3 -5.43 1.92 11.56
N GLU A 4 -5.08 2.54 12.66
CA GLU A 4 -5.23 3.99 12.83
C GLU A 4 -4.45 4.77 11.79
N ILE A 5 -3.18 4.40 11.55
CA ILE A 5 -2.35 5.06 10.55
C ILE A 5 -2.90 4.82 9.14
N SER A 6 -3.42 3.63 8.88
CA SER A 6 -4.05 3.32 7.59
C SER A 6 -5.24 4.22 7.31
N TYR A 7 -6.08 4.49 8.32
CA TYR A 7 -7.21 5.41 8.18
C TYR A 7 -6.74 6.85 8.01
N GLN A 8 -5.68 7.27 8.72
CA GLN A 8 -5.10 8.60 8.55
C GLN A 8 -4.54 8.80 7.15
N ALA A 9 -3.80 7.81 6.64
CA ALA A 9 -3.24 7.85 5.30
C ALA A 9 -4.35 7.88 4.24
N ALA A 10 -5.39 7.08 4.43
CA ALA A 10 -6.54 7.06 3.53
C ALA A 10 -7.20 8.43 3.45
N LYS A 11 -7.39 9.08 4.59
CA LYS A 11 -7.97 10.41 4.64
C LYS A 11 -7.08 11.43 3.94
N LYS A 12 -5.77 11.38 4.19
CA LYS A 12 -4.81 12.33 3.61
C LYS A 12 -4.76 12.24 2.08
N TYR A 13 -4.82 11.03 1.54
CA TYR A 13 -4.67 10.80 0.10
C TYR A 13 -5.98 10.46 -0.60
N ASP A 14 -7.10 10.61 0.07
CA ASP A 14 -8.43 10.35 -0.47
C ASP A 14 -8.54 8.94 -1.06
N LEU A 15 -8.23 7.95 -0.22
CA LEU A 15 -8.28 6.54 -0.56
C LEU A 15 -9.21 5.80 0.40
N ASP A 16 -9.68 4.63 -0.03
CA ASP A 16 -10.43 3.71 0.82
C ASP A 16 -9.48 3.08 1.84
N PRO A 17 -9.73 3.23 3.16
CA PRO A 17 -8.87 2.61 4.17
C PRO A 17 -8.85 1.09 4.08
N HIS A 18 -9.94 0.46 3.63
CA HIS A 18 -9.98 -0.99 3.45
C HIS A 18 -9.08 -1.44 2.31
N LEU A 19 -8.88 -0.58 1.31
CA LEU A 19 -7.92 -0.82 0.24
C LEU A 19 -6.49 -0.86 0.80
N ILE A 20 -6.12 0.10 1.63
CA ILE A 20 -4.79 0.14 2.25
C ILE A 20 -4.57 -1.09 3.12
N LEU A 21 -5.55 -1.45 3.96
CA LEU A 21 -5.45 -2.63 4.82
C LEU A 21 -5.30 -3.91 4.00
N SER A 22 -5.99 -3.99 2.86
CA SER A 22 -5.89 -5.16 1.97
C SER A 22 -4.50 -5.31 1.38
N ILE A 23 -3.90 -4.19 0.97
CA ILE A 23 -2.54 -4.18 0.44
C ILE A 23 -1.55 -4.63 1.53
N ILE A 24 -1.67 -4.09 2.73
CA ILE A 24 -0.81 -4.47 3.86
C ILE A 24 -0.90 -5.97 4.15
N ALA A 25 -2.12 -6.50 4.17
CA ALA A 25 -2.34 -7.92 4.43
C ALA A 25 -1.65 -8.79 3.37
N ILE A 26 -1.80 -8.45 2.10
CA ILE A 26 -1.24 -9.23 0.98
C ILE A 26 0.28 -9.08 0.93
N GLU A 27 0.79 -7.86 1.09
CA GLU A 27 2.22 -7.58 0.92
C GLU A 27 3.07 -8.10 2.06
N SER A 28 2.62 -7.99 3.28
CA SER A 28 3.46 -8.24 4.45
C SER A 28 2.82 -9.10 5.54
N SER A 29 1.54 -9.45 5.40
CA SER A 29 0.77 -10.07 6.49
C SER A 29 0.88 -9.28 7.80
N PHE A 30 0.88 -7.96 7.69
CA PHE A 30 1.00 -7.02 8.80
C PHE A 30 2.34 -7.10 9.54
N ASN A 31 3.39 -7.59 8.90
CA ASN A 31 4.75 -7.60 9.47
C ASN A 31 5.48 -6.33 9.06
N PRO A 32 5.72 -5.38 10.00
CA PRO A 32 6.40 -4.12 9.64
C PRO A 32 7.87 -4.30 9.26
N PHE A 33 8.45 -5.46 9.52
CA PHE A 33 9.85 -5.75 9.20
C PHE A 33 10.00 -6.66 7.99
N ALA A 34 8.93 -6.89 7.24
CA ALA A 34 8.99 -7.75 6.06
C ALA A 34 9.94 -7.16 5.01
N GLU A 35 10.79 -8.00 4.43
CA GLU A 35 11.66 -7.62 3.33
C GLU A 35 11.59 -8.71 2.26
N SER A 36 11.47 -8.30 1.00
CA SER A 36 11.48 -9.23 -0.12
C SER A 36 12.90 -9.43 -0.65
N GLY A 37 13.10 -10.50 -1.42
CA GLY A 37 14.39 -10.75 -2.08
C GLY A 37 14.77 -9.64 -3.06
N ALA A 38 13.80 -8.93 -3.61
CA ALA A 38 14.04 -7.81 -4.54
C ALA A 38 14.30 -6.48 -3.83
N GLY A 39 14.17 -6.42 -2.49
CA GLY A 39 14.44 -5.22 -1.72
C GLY A 39 13.24 -4.40 -1.33
N ALA A 40 12.01 -4.93 -1.50
CA ALA A 40 10.82 -4.26 -0.99
C ALA A 40 10.80 -4.36 0.53
N GLN A 41 10.36 -3.28 1.20
CA GLN A 41 10.43 -3.17 2.65
C GLN A 41 9.09 -2.79 3.28
N GLY A 42 8.80 -3.39 4.42
CA GLY A 42 7.78 -2.99 5.35
C GLY A 42 6.36 -3.40 4.98
N LEU A 43 5.40 -2.80 5.66
CA LEU A 43 3.99 -3.18 5.59
C LEU A 43 3.42 -3.15 4.18
N MET A 44 3.72 -2.12 3.41
CA MET A 44 3.21 -1.96 2.05
C MET A 44 4.25 -2.33 0.98
N GLN A 45 5.37 -2.90 1.38
CA GLN A 45 6.43 -3.39 0.50
C GLN A 45 6.89 -2.33 -0.50
N ILE A 46 7.44 -1.25 0.03
CA ILE A 46 7.98 -0.14 -0.76
C ILE A 46 9.38 -0.50 -1.23
N MET A 47 9.69 -0.19 -2.50
CA MET A 47 11.03 -0.33 -3.07
C MET A 47 11.80 0.98 -2.85
N PRO A 48 12.69 1.07 -1.84
CA PRO A 48 13.33 2.36 -1.51
C PRO A 48 14.08 2.99 -2.67
N LYS A 49 14.69 2.18 -3.52
CA LYS A 49 15.49 2.69 -4.65
C LYS A 49 14.67 3.50 -5.66
N TYR A 50 13.36 3.26 -5.74
CA TYR A 50 12.47 3.98 -6.65
C TYR A 50 11.74 5.13 -6.01
N HIS A 51 11.86 5.30 -4.70
CA HIS A 51 11.09 6.28 -3.94
C HIS A 51 11.96 7.11 -2.99
N LYS A 52 13.22 7.33 -3.39
CA LYS A 52 14.17 8.13 -2.60
C LYS A 52 13.65 9.54 -2.33
N ASP A 53 12.99 10.14 -3.33
CA ASP A 53 12.40 11.46 -3.21
C ASP A 53 11.37 11.56 -2.09
N LYS A 54 10.62 10.48 -1.86
CA LYS A 54 9.61 10.44 -0.81
C LYS A 54 10.19 10.09 0.56
N LEU A 55 11.20 9.23 0.58
CA LEU A 55 11.76 8.70 1.83
C LEU A 55 12.82 9.61 2.43
N GLN A 56 13.61 10.30 1.62
CA GLN A 56 14.73 11.11 2.10
C GLN A 56 14.31 12.33 2.93
N ARG A 57 13.03 12.73 2.84
CA ARG A 57 12.51 13.84 3.66
C ARG A 57 12.35 13.46 5.13
N PHE A 58 12.44 12.19 5.46
CA PHE A 58 12.36 11.70 6.83
C PHE A 58 13.77 11.52 7.39
N GLU A 59 14.04 12.15 8.53
CA GLU A 59 15.38 12.11 9.16
C GLU A 59 15.53 10.86 10.03
N GLN A 60 15.47 9.69 9.41
CA GLN A 60 15.60 8.41 10.09
C GLN A 60 16.44 7.46 9.24
N ALA A 61 17.18 6.56 9.90
CA ALA A 61 17.74 5.41 9.22
C ALA A 61 16.60 4.46 8.84
N ASP A 62 16.65 3.91 7.65
CA ASP A 62 15.68 2.95 7.15
C ASP A 62 14.20 3.40 7.30
N PRO A 63 13.83 4.57 6.77
CA PRO A 63 12.47 5.10 6.97
C PRO A 63 11.37 4.17 6.44
N ALA A 64 11.66 3.37 5.41
CA ALA A 64 10.67 2.43 4.87
C ALA A 64 10.31 1.31 5.84
N LEU A 65 11.14 1.06 6.87
CA LEU A 65 10.84 0.08 7.91
C LEU A 65 10.11 0.69 9.11
N SER A 66 9.93 2.00 9.15
CA SER A 66 9.07 2.64 10.13
C SER A 66 7.61 2.47 9.69
N TYR A 67 6.78 1.83 10.52
CA TYR A 67 5.43 1.46 10.07
C TYR A 67 4.58 2.65 9.65
N ASN A 68 4.66 3.77 10.37
CA ASN A 68 3.88 4.96 10.02
C ASN A 68 4.37 5.63 8.73
N ILE A 69 5.69 5.72 8.52
CA ILE A 69 6.25 6.26 7.29
C ILE A 69 5.92 5.35 6.12
N ASN A 70 6.05 4.04 6.31
CA ASN A 70 5.77 3.06 5.25
C ASN A 70 4.33 3.19 4.75
N ILE A 71 3.36 3.24 5.66
CA ILE A 71 1.95 3.34 5.29
C ILE A 71 1.67 4.68 4.58
N MET A 72 2.19 5.79 5.11
CA MET A 72 1.99 7.10 4.49
C MET A 72 2.60 7.18 3.09
N VAL A 73 3.82 6.71 2.93
CA VAL A 73 4.50 6.73 1.62
C VAL A 73 3.84 5.74 0.66
N GLY A 74 3.48 4.56 1.13
CA GLY A 74 2.78 3.58 0.30
C GLY A 74 1.45 4.10 -0.22
N ALA A 75 0.67 4.77 0.62
CA ALA A 75 -0.58 5.40 0.22
C ALA A 75 -0.35 6.51 -0.81
N GLN A 76 0.68 7.32 -0.62
CA GLN A 76 1.04 8.37 -1.59
C GLN A 76 1.40 7.76 -2.95
N ILE A 77 2.21 6.70 -2.96
CA ILE A 77 2.60 6.01 -4.20
C ILE A 77 1.37 5.50 -4.93
N LEU A 78 0.48 4.82 -4.22
CA LEU A 78 -0.74 4.30 -4.82
C LEU A 78 -1.60 5.43 -5.40
N LYS A 79 -1.75 6.53 -4.66
CA LYS A 79 -2.53 7.68 -5.12
C LYS A 79 -1.94 8.29 -6.39
N GLU A 80 -0.63 8.40 -6.47
CA GLU A 80 0.03 8.92 -7.66
C GLU A 80 -0.25 8.03 -8.88
N TYR A 81 -0.20 6.71 -8.72
CA TYR A 81 -0.55 5.81 -9.82
C TYR A 81 -2.03 5.90 -10.19
N LEU A 82 -2.91 6.01 -9.20
CA LEU A 82 -4.33 6.13 -9.45
C LEU A 82 -4.66 7.41 -10.21
N ASP A 83 -4.06 8.54 -9.83
CA ASP A 83 -4.26 9.82 -10.51
C ASP A 83 -3.72 9.78 -11.95
N ALA A 84 -2.60 9.09 -12.17
CA ALA A 84 -1.99 8.99 -13.49
C ALA A 84 -2.79 8.10 -14.44
N HIS A 85 -3.48 7.09 -13.95
CA HIS A 85 -4.09 6.07 -14.79
C HIS A 85 -5.63 6.04 -14.70
N SER A 86 -6.23 6.73 -13.76
CA SER A 86 -7.68 6.80 -13.56
C SER A 86 -8.39 5.43 -13.46
N SER A 87 -7.61 4.37 -13.15
CA SER A 87 -8.12 3.01 -13.00
C SER A 87 -7.42 2.36 -11.83
N LEU A 88 -8.19 1.91 -10.84
CA LEU A 88 -7.63 1.24 -9.68
C LEU A 88 -6.94 -0.06 -10.07
N ASN A 89 -7.50 -0.81 -11.03
CA ASN A 89 -6.87 -2.04 -11.51
C ASN A 89 -5.48 -1.78 -12.07
N ILE A 90 -5.34 -0.76 -12.92
CA ILE A 90 -4.04 -0.40 -13.51
C ILE A 90 -3.10 0.16 -12.45
N ALA A 91 -3.61 1.00 -11.54
CA ALA A 91 -2.80 1.53 -10.45
C ALA A 91 -2.19 0.42 -9.59
N LEU A 92 -2.97 -0.62 -9.28
CA LEU A 92 -2.49 -1.76 -8.50
C LEU A 92 -1.45 -2.59 -9.26
N LEU A 93 -1.64 -2.76 -10.58
CA LEU A 93 -0.62 -3.43 -11.40
C LEU A 93 0.69 -2.65 -11.37
N ARG A 94 0.63 -1.33 -11.52
CA ARG A 94 1.81 -0.47 -11.44
C ARG A 94 2.45 -0.52 -10.06
N TYR A 95 1.63 -0.55 -9.02
CA TYR A 95 2.13 -0.60 -7.65
C TYR A 95 3.06 -1.79 -7.41
N VAL A 96 2.73 -2.94 -7.97
CA VAL A 96 3.56 -4.16 -7.82
C VAL A 96 4.56 -4.34 -8.96
N GLY A 97 4.75 -3.34 -9.81
CA GLY A 97 5.77 -3.37 -10.85
C GLY A 97 5.37 -4.10 -12.12
N VAL A 98 4.08 -4.41 -12.31
CA VAL A 98 3.58 -5.01 -13.54
C VAL A 98 3.11 -3.88 -14.47
N GLY A 99 3.47 -3.96 -15.75
CA GLY A 99 3.02 -2.98 -16.73
C GLY A 99 1.52 -3.08 -16.98
N ALA A 100 0.92 -2.02 -17.55
CA ALA A 100 -0.52 -1.97 -17.82
C ALA A 100 -1.02 -3.11 -18.71
N ASN A 101 -0.14 -3.62 -19.59
CA ASN A 101 -0.46 -4.76 -20.46
C ASN A 101 -0.06 -6.10 -19.85
N GLY A 102 0.52 -6.09 -18.66
CA GLY A 102 0.91 -7.30 -17.96
C GLY A 102 -0.29 -8.00 -17.35
N LYS A 103 -0.08 -9.26 -16.98
CA LYS A 103 -1.11 -10.09 -16.33
C LYS A 103 -0.68 -10.44 -14.92
N SER A 104 -1.57 -10.23 -13.97
CA SER A 104 -1.34 -10.57 -12.57
C SER A 104 -2.70 -10.71 -11.88
N SER A 105 -2.78 -11.61 -10.92
CA SER A 105 -3.96 -11.77 -10.09
C SER A 105 -3.99 -10.81 -8.90
N TYR A 106 -2.98 -9.95 -8.77
CA TYR A 106 -2.85 -9.04 -7.62
C TYR A 106 -4.07 -8.13 -7.43
N PRO A 107 -4.56 -7.43 -8.47
CA PRO A 107 -5.73 -6.57 -8.26
C PRO A 107 -6.95 -7.34 -7.77
N GLN A 108 -7.20 -8.54 -8.30
CA GLN A 108 -8.35 -9.36 -7.90
C GLN A 108 -8.23 -9.83 -6.45
N LYS A 109 -7.01 -10.16 -6.00
CA LYS A 109 -6.76 -10.51 -4.60
C LYS A 109 -7.06 -9.33 -3.67
N VAL A 110 -6.62 -8.14 -4.06
CA VAL A 110 -6.88 -6.91 -3.30
C VAL A 110 -8.39 -6.65 -3.22
N PHE A 111 -9.08 -6.70 -4.36
CA PHE A 111 -10.52 -6.44 -4.41
C PHE A 111 -11.32 -7.43 -3.55
N ARG A 112 -10.95 -8.70 -3.61
CA ARG A 112 -11.61 -9.74 -2.83
C ARG A 112 -11.45 -9.50 -1.33
N LEU A 113 -10.23 -9.20 -0.92
CA LEU A 113 -9.95 -8.96 0.50
C LEU A 113 -10.58 -7.65 0.98
N ARG A 114 -10.57 -6.60 0.16
CA ARG A 114 -11.23 -5.34 0.48
C ARG A 114 -12.72 -5.57 0.74
N SER A 115 -13.38 -6.36 -0.11
CA SER A 115 -14.80 -6.69 0.05
C SER A 115 -15.05 -7.42 1.37
N ARG A 116 -14.17 -8.36 1.75
CA ARG A 116 -14.28 -9.07 3.02
C ARG A 116 -14.13 -8.15 4.22
N ILE A 117 -13.15 -7.27 4.19
CA ILE A 117 -12.91 -6.32 5.26
C ILE A 117 -14.10 -5.37 5.40
N SER A 118 -14.63 -4.88 4.30
CA SER A 118 -15.79 -3.99 4.31
C SER A 118 -17.03 -4.68 4.89
N ALA A 119 -17.27 -5.96 4.54
CA ALA A 119 -18.39 -6.72 5.07
C ALA A 119 -18.27 -6.93 6.58
N ILE A 120 -17.07 -7.27 7.07
CA ILE A 120 -16.82 -7.45 8.50
C ILE A 120 -17.04 -6.13 9.26
N THR A 121 -16.55 -5.03 8.71
CA THR A 121 -16.69 -3.72 9.34
C THR A 121 -18.16 -3.31 9.42
N LYS A 122 -18.96 -3.58 8.39
CA LYS A 122 -20.40 -3.31 8.43
C LYS A 122 -21.10 -4.09 9.51
N ASN A 123 -20.73 -5.35 9.71
CA ASN A 123 -21.37 -6.21 10.70
C ASN A 123 -21.04 -5.80 12.14
N ILE A 124 -19.94 -5.10 12.35
CA ILE A 124 -19.53 -4.64 13.67
C ILE A 124 -20.25 -3.33 14.04
N GLN A 125 -20.59 -2.54 13.05
CA GLN A 125 -21.32 -1.29 13.26
C GLN A 125 -22.82 -1.58 13.43
#